data_90be09e528f5d56d0edf6e2c2c54aefc
#
_entry.id   90be09e528f5d56d0edf6e2c2c54aefc
#
_cell.length_a   1.000
_cell.length_b   1.000
_cell.length_c   1.000
_cell.angle_alpha   90.00
_cell.angle_beta   90.00
_cell.angle_gamma   90.00
#
_symmetry.space_group_name_H-M   'P 1'
#
loop_
_entity.id
_entity.type
_entity.pdbx_description
1 polymer ?
#
loop_
_entity_poly.entity_id
_entity_poly.type
_entity_poly.pdbx_seq_one_letter_code
_entity_poly.pdbx_strand_id
1 'polypeptide(L)'
;MSKMSRREFTRGAAALAPLAFAPFSLTAQTAPSDKFDIVVAGAGHNSLVTAAYLAKAGYRVVVLEYRPQVGGGVKTEEVTLPGFKHDTCSTAHGGIQANPVMRNDELHLIRDYGIEYIQADPIYHMPFPDGSYITQWRDLDRTCAEFGKFSKKDAAAYRRMHDENEAIRPVFDGNGLTPPGFGGKSVADRLAEHPQGKIWQRRLAMSQWEILRDNFEDDHCRAFMMGTPPSMSPPQYPMSGRSAYSAIRTSRPIPKGGSGILTQALAKFIEAHNGVVLTNKAVTRLIVENGKCAGVECADGSSYRGEKAVLSTIHVKQLVDMAPRELWGHDFLDGVDTWEGEISEIVAHYASKEPPKYAVSGGTLAVCESAILVSSARLLRYAHDFPNATVGLDDPPLTIFCSTVADPSRAPAGMHTIKVIGLQPYDLKEGPKHWDSIKDEVAEANLNYLQKFAPNLTDDKILGKFIVSPLDIERRNPHMWHGSVHAGSSEPAQSGNMRPMPGWAQYRMPIPGLYQTGACTYPGGSVTGAPGRNAAMVMLKDFGTSLEEVVKKA
;
A
#
# COMPACT_ATOMS: atom_id res chain seq x y z
N MET A 1 0.65 -30.76 -43.26
CA MET A 1 0.56 -29.81 -42.16
C MET A 1 -0.92 -29.53 -41.97
N SER A 2 -1.56 -30.31 -41.12
CA SER A 2 -3.02 -30.41 -40.96
C SER A 2 -3.48 -29.52 -39.82
N LYS A 3 -4.46 -28.66 -40.08
CA LYS A 3 -5.15 -27.85 -39.07
C LYS A 3 -6.00 -28.73 -38.18
N MET A 4 -5.69 -28.90 -36.90
CA MET A 4 -6.56 -29.51 -35.92
C MET A 4 -7.80 -28.66 -35.68
N SER A 5 -8.98 -29.26 -35.72
CA SER A 5 -10.27 -28.61 -35.55
C SER A 5 -10.66 -28.51 -34.06
N ARG A 6 -11.45 -27.47 -33.74
CA ARG A 6 -12.00 -27.17 -32.40
C ARG A 6 -12.80 -28.31 -31.72
N ARG A 7 -13.00 -29.44 -32.39
CA ARG A 7 -13.81 -30.57 -31.88
C ARG A 7 -13.02 -31.71 -31.21
N GLU A 8 -11.68 -31.68 -31.27
CA GLU A 8 -10.85 -32.74 -30.68
C GLU A 8 -10.34 -32.45 -29.26
N PHE A 9 -10.66 -31.29 -28.72
CA PHE A 9 -10.24 -30.88 -27.36
C PHE A 9 -11.19 -31.33 -26.24
N THR A 10 -12.24 -32.06 -26.56
CA THR A 10 -13.30 -32.43 -25.60
C THR A 10 -13.32 -33.91 -25.21
N ARG A 11 -12.28 -34.71 -25.47
CA ARG A 11 -12.22 -36.10 -25.05
C ARG A 11 -10.89 -36.43 -24.37
N GLY A 12 -10.75 -36.02 -23.11
CA GLY A 12 -9.58 -36.34 -22.31
C GLY A 12 -9.66 -35.87 -20.87
N ALA A 13 -10.86 -35.68 -20.31
CA ALA A 13 -11.03 -35.34 -18.90
C ALA A 13 -11.45 -36.59 -18.14
N ALA A 14 -10.46 -37.35 -17.65
CA ALA A 14 -10.71 -38.40 -16.64
C ALA A 14 -10.84 -37.68 -15.27
N ALA A 15 -11.89 -38.08 -14.56
CA ALA A 15 -12.40 -37.56 -13.31
C ALA A 15 -11.33 -37.38 -12.21
N LEU A 16 -11.05 -36.12 -11.85
CA LEU A 16 -10.64 -35.73 -10.51
C LEU A 16 -11.85 -35.04 -9.88
N ALA A 17 -12.39 -35.65 -8.83
CA ALA A 17 -13.49 -35.06 -8.06
C ALA A 17 -13.09 -33.68 -7.55
N PRO A 18 -13.93 -32.63 -7.69
CA PRO A 18 -13.66 -31.35 -7.10
C PRO A 18 -13.85 -31.47 -5.59
N LEU A 19 -12.79 -31.29 -4.82
CA LEU A 19 -12.93 -30.82 -3.44
C LEU A 19 -13.59 -29.44 -3.53
N ALA A 20 -14.91 -29.44 -3.38
CA ALA A 20 -15.71 -28.25 -3.29
C ALA A 20 -15.26 -27.47 -2.06
N PHE A 21 -14.48 -26.43 -2.27
CA PHE A 21 -14.50 -25.30 -1.34
C PHE A 21 -15.90 -24.73 -1.46
N ALA A 22 -16.72 -24.97 -0.45
CA ALA A 22 -18.02 -24.34 -0.33
C ALA A 22 -17.80 -22.82 -0.43
N PRO A 23 -18.55 -22.11 -1.29
CA PRO A 23 -18.61 -20.67 -1.21
C PRO A 23 -19.04 -20.37 0.22
N PHE A 24 -18.30 -19.50 0.92
CA PHE A 24 -18.73 -18.97 2.20
C PHE A 24 -20.08 -18.29 1.96
N SER A 25 -21.15 -19.03 2.22
CA SER A 25 -22.49 -18.47 2.32
C SER A 25 -22.46 -17.61 3.58
N LEU A 26 -22.30 -16.30 3.42
CA LEU A 26 -22.80 -15.35 4.37
C LEU A 26 -24.28 -15.74 4.53
N THR A 27 -24.63 -16.28 5.67
CA THR A 27 -26.02 -16.53 6.03
C THR A 27 -26.80 -15.26 5.74
N ALA A 28 -27.87 -15.37 4.96
CA ALA A 28 -28.81 -14.29 4.75
C ALA A 28 -29.36 -13.91 6.13
N GLN A 29 -28.71 -12.97 6.80
CA GLN A 29 -29.23 -12.35 7.99
C GLN A 29 -30.51 -11.60 7.56
N THR A 30 -31.60 -11.86 8.27
CA THR A 30 -32.81 -11.04 8.25
C THR A 30 -32.43 -9.58 8.17
N ALA A 31 -33.08 -8.82 7.28
CA ALA A 31 -32.78 -7.41 7.03
C ALA A 31 -32.46 -6.69 8.36
N PRO A 32 -31.22 -6.21 8.54
CA PRO A 32 -30.85 -5.54 9.78
C PRO A 32 -31.73 -4.30 9.90
N SER A 33 -32.01 -3.86 11.12
CA SER A 33 -32.62 -2.55 11.32
C SER A 33 -31.83 -1.51 10.54
N ASP A 34 -32.47 -0.68 9.71
CA ASP A 34 -31.83 0.37 8.89
C ASP A 34 -31.07 1.42 9.73
N LYS A 35 -31.02 1.23 11.06
CA LYS A 35 -30.42 2.14 12.04
C LYS A 35 -29.24 1.49 12.76
N PHE A 36 -28.08 2.12 12.63
CA PHE A 36 -26.84 1.80 13.31
C PHE A 36 -26.38 3.01 14.13
N ASP A 37 -25.49 2.81 15.09
CA ASP A 37 -24.84 3.95 15.72
C ASP A 37 -23.90 4.64 14.73
N ILE A 38 -23.17 3.84 13.94
CA ILE A 38 -22.16 4.33 13.01
C ILE A 38 -22.27 3.57 11.67
N VAL A 39 -22.30 4.34 10.59
CA VAL A 39 -22.17 3.82 9.22
C VAL A 39 -20.77 4.10 8.69
N VAL A 40 -20.12 3.09 8.14
CA VAL A 40 -18.77 3.18 7.57
C VAL A 40 -18.85 2.96 6.06
N ALA A 41 -18.53 3.98 5.28
CA ALA A 41 -18.53 3.94 3.82
C ALA A 41 -17.13 3.55 3.30
N GLY A 42 -16.99 2.29 2.88
CA GLY A 42 -15.78 1.64 2.40
C GLY A 42 -15.10 0.76 3.45
N ALA A 43 -14.63 -0.44 3.01
CA ALA A 43 -13.97 -1.43 3.85
C ALA A 43 -12.46 -1.54 3.54
N GLY A 44 -11.77 -0.43 3.42
CA GLY A 44 -10.31 -0.39 3.39
C GLY A 44 -9.71 -0.71 4.77
N HIS A 45 -8.43 -1.10 4.82
CA HIS A 45 -7.80 -1.47 6.11
C HIS A 45 -7.91 -0.40 7.19
N ASN A 46 -7.86 0.89 6.84
CA ASN A 46 -7.97 1.98 7.83
C ASN A 46 -9.39 2.10 8.38
N SER A 47 -10.43 2.07 7.53
CA SER A 47 -11.81 2.11 8.01
C SER A 47 -12.17 0.86 8.81
N LEU A 48 -11.65 -0.31 8.44
CA LEU A 48 -11.83 -1.53 9.21
C LEU A 48 -11.15 -1.45 10.60
N VAL A 49 -9.97 -0.82 10.70
CA VAL A 49 -9.33 -0.56 12.01
C VAL A 49 -10.20 0.36 12.86
N THR A 50 -10.73 1.46 12.28
CA THR A 50 -11.64 2.35 13.02
C THR A 50 -12.89 1.61 13.47
N ALA A 51 -13.54 0.89 12.55
CA ALA A 51 -14.77 0.13 12.82
C ALA A 51 -14.57 -0.93 13.91
N ALA A 52 -13.41 -1.61 13.91
CA ALA A 52 -13.09 -2.61 14.94
C ALA A 52 -12.99 -2.00 16.34
N TYR A 53 -12.34 -0.84 16.50
CA TYR A 53 -12.31 -0.16 17.80
C TYR A 53 -13.69 0.35 18.23
N LEU A 54 -14.49 0.84 17.30
CA LEU A 54 -15.85 1.31 17.59
C LEU A 54 -16.77 0.14 17.97
N ALA A 55 -16.67 -0.99 17.29
CA ALA A 55 -17.38 -2.22 17.65
C ALA A 55 -16.93 -2.76 19.02
N LYS A 56 -15.62 -2.79 19.30
CA LYS A 56 -15.08 -3.13 20.63
C LYS A 56 -15.59 -2.19 21.73
N ALA A 57 -15.83 -0.92 21.40
CA ALA A 57 -16.42 0.05 22.33
C ALA A 57 -17.89 -0.24 22.64
N GLY A 58 -18.57 -1.07 21.86
CA GLY A 58 -19.96 -1.47 22.00
C GLY A 58 -20.92 -0.74 21.07
N TYR A 59 -20.44 0.04 20.10
CA TYR A 59 -21.28 0.67 19.09
C TYR A 59 -21.73 -0.33 18.03
N ARG A 60 -22.98 -0.20 17.58
CA ARG A 60 -23.52 -0.96 16.42
C ARG A 60 -22.99 -0.33 15.15
N VAL A 61 -22.03 -1.00 14.52
CA VAL A 61 -21.34 -0.52 13.31
C VAL A 61 -21.81 -1.31 12.09
N VAL A 62 -22.10 -0.62 10.98
CA VAL A 62 -22.21 -1.26 9.66
C VAL A 62 -21.11 -0.74 8.74
N VAL A 63 -20.41 -1.65 8.09
CA VAL A 63 -19.36 -1.35 7.10
C VAL A 63 -19.90 -1.72 5.72
N LEU A 64 -19.85 -0.79 4.78
CA LEU A 64 -20.36 -0.93 3.42
C LEU A 64 -19.19 -0.92 2.43
N GLU A 65 -19.03 -2.00 1.68
CA GLU A 65 -17.98 -2.14 0.65
C GLU A 65 -18.62 -2.31 -0.73
N TYR A 66 -18.17 -1.53 -1.71
CA TYR A 66 -18.75 -1.58 -3.06
C TYR A 66 -18.36 -2.85 -3.83
N ARG A 67 -17.23 -3.46 -3.50
CA ARG A 67 -16.74 -4.69 -4.12
C ARG A 67 -17.22 -5.95 -3.38
N PRO A 68 -17.07 -7.14 -4.01
CA PRO A 68 -17.42 -8.42 -3.36
C PRO A 68 -16.45 -8.82 -2.23
N GLN A 69 -15.32 -8.10 -2.07
CA GLN A 69 -14.28 -8.40 -1.08
C GLN A 69 -13.82 -7.14 -0.38
N VAL A 70 -13.69 -7.20 0.95
CA VAL A 70 -13.10 -6.14 1.78
C VAL A 70 -11.59 -6.00 1.53
N GLY A 71 -11.01 -4.85 1.91
CA GLY A 71 -9.56 -4.68 2.01
C GLY A 71 -9.00 -3.43 1.33
N GLY A 72 -9.71 -2.83 0.39
CA GLY A 72 -9.17 -1.68 -0.34
C GLY A 72 -7.89 -2.04 -1.11
N GLY A 73 -6.74 -1.46 -0.73
CA GLY A 73 -5.42 -1.82 -1.24
C GLY A 73 -4.73 -2.97 -0.48
N VAL A 74 -5.37 -3.52 0.56
CA VAL A 74 -4.81 -4.60 1.41
C VAL A 74 -5.63 -5.86 1.19
N LYS A 75 -5.37 -6.56 0.07
CA LYS A 75 -6.13 -7.74 -0.36
C LYS A 75 -5.29 -8.71 -1.16
N THR A 76 -5.72 -9.97 -1.17
CA THR A 76 -5.11 -11.07 -1.92
C THR A 76 -6.19 -11.71 -2.78
N GLU A 77 -5.91 -11.89 -4.06
CA GLU A 77 -6.87 -12.35 -5.07
C GLU A 77 -6.24 -13.42 -5.99
N GLU A 78 -7.05 -14.32 -6.53
CA GLU A 78 -6.65 -15.30 -7.55
C GLU A 78 -6.92 -14.73 -8.95
N VAL A 79 -6.09 -13.74 -9.36
CA VAL A 79 -6.31 -12.97 -10.61
C VAL A 79 -5.71 -13.61 -11.85
N THR A 80 -4.84 -14.62 -11.73
CA THR A 80 -4.21 -15.30 -12.88
C THR A 80 -4.86 -16.64 -13.14
N LEU A 81 -4.71 -17.57 -12.22
CA LEU A 81 -5.26 -18.94 -12.28
C LEU A 81 -5.75 -19.34 -10.88
N PRO A 82 -6.71 -20.28 -10.78
CA PRO A 82 -7.15 -20.82 -9.50
C PRO A 82 -5.99 -21.39 -8.68
N GLY A 83 -5.96 -21.07 -7.38
CA GLY A 83 -4.92 -21.48 -6.45
C GLY A 83 -3.67 -20.58 -6.42
N PHE A 84 -3.54 -19.61 -7.32
CA PHE A 84 -2.45 -18.64 -7.32
C PHE A 84 -2.88 -17.33 -6.66
N LYS A 85 -2.46 -17.11 -5.41
CA LYS A 85 -2.85 -15.98 -4.56
C LYS A 85 -1.89 -14.81 -4.74
N HIS A 86 -2.37 -13.75 -5.36
CA HIS A 86 -1.62 -12.52 -5.64
C HIS A 86 -2.04 -11.39 -4.72
N ASP A 87 -1.06 -10.68 -4.17
CA ASP A 87 -1.30 -9.38 -3.53
C ASP A 87 -1.44 -8.31 -4.61
N THR A 88 -2.66 -7.91 -4.90
CA THR A 88 -2.96 -7.05 -6.05
C THR A 88 -2.61 -5.57 -5.84
N CYS A 89 -2.21 -5.16 -4.62
CA CYS A 89 -1.62 -3.85 -4.33
C CYS A 89 -0.51 -4.00 -3.29
N SER A 90 -0.80 -3.91 -1.98
CA SER A 90 0.23 -4.03 -0.93
C SER A 90 0.77 -5.46 -0.84
N THR A 91 2.07 -5.61 -0.55
CA THR A 91 2.73 -6.92 -0.39
C THR A 91 3.39 -7.07 0.99
N ALA A 92 4.08 -6.05 1.47
CA ALA A 92 4.73 -6.05 2.78
C ALA A 92 4.06 -5.06 3.73
N HIS A 93 3.99 -5.40 5.01
CA HIS A 93 3.29 -4.65 6.04
C HIS A 93 4.25 -4.07 7.08
N GLY A 94 5.31 -3.37 6.63
CA GLY A 94 6.32 -2.79 7.52
C GLY A 94 5.77 -1.72 8.44
N GLY A 95 4.96 -0.81 7.91
CA GLY A 95 4.46 0.35 8.66
C GLY A 95 3.56 -0.02 9.84
N ILE A 96 2.71 -1.01 9.68
CA ILE A 96 1.76 -1.40 10.72
C ILE A 96 2.43 -2.09 11.93
N GLN A 97 3.66 -2.60 11.78
CA GLN A 97 4.38 -3.24 12.89
C GLN A 97 4.68 -2.26 14.03
N ALA A 98 4.84 -0.98 13.73
CA ALA A 98 5.01 0.06 14.74
C ALA A 98 3.69 0.51 15.40
N ASN A 99 2.55 0.24 14.75
CA ASN A 99 1.24 0.61 15.27
C ASN A 99 0.84 -0.28 16.45
N PRO A 100 0.30 0.28 17.54
CA PRO A 100 -0.18 -0.49 18.69
C PRO A 100 -1.19 -1.59 18.34
N VAL A 101 -1.96 -1.44 17.26
CA VAL A 101 -2.83 -2.51 16.74
C VAL A 101 -2.09 -3.83 16.57
N MET A 102 -0.85 -3.78 16.04
CA MET A 102 -0.02 -4.99 15.82
C MET A 102 1.03 -5.15 16.90
N ARG A 103 1.72 -4.05 17.28
CA ARG A 103 2.81 -4.12 18.27
C ARG A 103 2.34 -4.59 19.64
N ASN A 104 1.16 -4.16 20.06
CA ASN A 104 0.55 -4.49 21.35
C ASN A 104 -0.61 -5.49 21.21
N ASP A 105 -0.95 -5.86 19.98
CA ASP A 105 -2.12 -6.70 19.63
C ASP A 105 -3.43 -6.21 20.29
N GLU A 106 -3.68 -4.88 20.24
CA GLU A 106 -4.81 -4.20 20.92
C GLU A 106 -6.19 -4.78 20.56
N LEU A 107 -6.31 -5.38 19.39
CA LEU A 107 -7.52 -6.04 18.88
C LEU A 107 -7.39 -7.58 18.87
N HIS A 108 -6.35 -8.13 19.48
CA HIS A 108 -6.07 -9.57 19.53
C HIS A 108 -6.05 -10.25 18.15
N LEU A 109 -5.64 -9.53 17.10
CA LEU A 109 -5.63 -10.03 15.74
C LEU A 109 -4.60 -11.15 15.54
N ILE A 110 -3.46 -11.07 16.25
CA ILE A 110 -2.44 -12.11 16.25
C ILE A 110 -2.92 -13.30 17.06
N ARG A 111 -3.39 -13.03 18.30
CA ARG A 111 -3.76 -14.07 19.26
C ARG A 111 -4.98 -14.89 18.81
N ASP A 112 -6.06 -14.22 18.38
CA ASP A 112 -7.37 -14.87 18.19
C ASP A 112 -7.71 -15.10 16.70
N TYR A 113 -7.08 -14.36 15.77
CA TYR A 113 -7.36 -14.46 14.33
C TYR A 113 -6.17 -14.99 13.53
N GLY A 114 -5.06 -15.34 14.20
CA GLY A 114 -3.94 -16.06 13.61
C GLY A 114 -3.15 -15.28 12.57
N ILE A 115 -3.05 -13.95 12.69
CA ILE A 115 -2.19 -13.17 11.81
C ILE A 115 -0.73 -13.51 12.11
N GLU A 116 -0.02 -13.94 11.07
CA GLU A 116 1.40 -14.29 11.12
C GLU A 116 2.17 -13.50 10.07
N TYR A 117 3.40 -13.05 10.43
CA TYR A 117 4.30 -12.36 9.52
C TYR A 117 5.59 -13.12 9.33
N ILE A 118 5.97 -13.32 8.09
CA ILE A 118 7.24 -13.92 7.67
C ILE A 118 8.25 -12.79 7.47
N GLN A 119 9.46 -12.96 8.01
CA GLN A 119 10.56 -12.03 7.77
C GLN A 119 11.43 -12.57 6.64
N ALA A 120 11.35 -11.93 5.46
CA ALA A 120 12.19 -12.30 4.33
C ALA A 120 13.68 -12.03 4.64
N ASP A 121 14.54 -12.99 4.28
CA ASP A 121 16.00 -12.86 4.30
C ASP A 121 16.59 -13.68 3.14
N PRO A 122 17.17 -13.05 2.13
CA PRO A 122 17.46 -11.60 2.03
C PRO A 122 16.21 -10.72 1.92
N ILE A 123 16.40 -9.41 2.25
CA ILE A 123 15.33 -8.40 2.21
C ILE A 123 15.07 -7.94 0.78
N TYR A 124 16.15 -7.60 0.05
CA TYR A 124 16.14 -7.20 -1.36
C TYR A 124 17.38 -7.72 -2.10
N HIS A 125 17.21 -7.95 -3.37
CA HIS A 125 18.29 -8.27 -4.30
C HIS A 125 18.26 -7.31 -5.49
N MET A 126 19.39 -6.71 -5.84
CA MET A 126 19.52 -5.83 -7.00
C MET A 126 20.66 -6.33 -7.89
N PRO A 127 20.36 -7.06 -8.96
CA PRO A 127 21.33 -7.39 -10.00
C PRO A 127 21.53 -6.19 -10.93
N PHE A 128 22.75 -6.05 -11.47
CA PHE A 128 23.11 -5.01 -12.42
C PHE A 128 23.43 -5.59 -13.80
N PRO A 129 23.36 -4.75 -14.87
CA PRO A 129 23.60 -5.23 -16.26
C PRO A 129 25.01 -5.79 -16.50
N ASP A 130 25.99 -5.39 -15.70
CA ASP A 130 27.37 -5.90 -15.78
C ASP A 130 27.58 -7.25 -15.08
N GLY A 131 26.50 -7.84 -14.53
CA GLY A 131 26.51 -9.10 -13.78
C GLY A 131 26.91 -8.96 -12.32
N SER A 132 27.24 -7.76 -11.85
CA SER A 132 27.42 -7.49 -10.42
C SER A 132 26.06 -7.39 -9.71
N TYR A 133 26.06 -7.37 -8.38
CA TYR A 133 24.83 -7.28 -7.61
C TYR A 133 25.07 -6.77 -6.19
N ILE A 134 24.01 -6.23 -5.56
CA ILE A 134 23.94 -5.96 -4.13
C ILE A 134 22.75 -6.74 -3.55
N THR A 135 23.02 -7.51 -2.50
CA THR A 135 21.98 -8.20 -1.72
C THR A 135 21.90 -7.59 -0.34
N GLN A 136 20.70 -7.13 0.03
CA GLN A 136 20.44 -6.65 1.39
C GLN A 136 20.00 -7.81 2.27
N TRP A 137 20.70 -8.01 3.35
CA TRP A 137 20.44 -9.01 4.37
C TRP A 137 19.85 -8.36 5.63
N ARG A 138 19.20 -9.14 6.45
CA ARG A 138 18.84 -8.70 7.81
C ARG A 138 20.08 -8.44 8.66
N ASP A 139 21.14 -9.14 8.37
CA ASP A 139 22.47 -8.93 8.96
C ASP A 139 23.16 -7.71 8.33
N LEU A 140 23.50 -6.72 9.17
CA LEU A 140 24.12 -5.47 8.74
C LEU A 140 25.52 -5.69 8.18
N ASP A 141 26.32 -6.58 8.80
CA ASP A 141 27.72 -6.81 8.38
C ASP A 141 27.76 -7.47 7.00
N ARG A 142 26.85 -8.43 6.74
CA ARG A 142 26.68 -9.02 5.42
C ARG A 142 26.30 -7.99 4.37
N THR A 143 25.36 -7.09 4.71
CA THR A 143 24.96 -6.01 3.79
C THR A 143 26.10 -5.04 3.53
N CYS A 144 26.85 -4.63 4.56
CA CYS A 144 28.04 -3.80 4.39
C CYS A 144 29.11 -4.49 3.50
N ALA A 145 29.27 -5.81 3.63
CA ALA A 145 30.19 -6.56 2.77
C ALA A 145 29.77 -6.55 1.29
N GLU A 146 28.45 -6.56 0.99
CA GLU A 146 27.95 -6.39 -0.39
C GLU A 146 28.37 -5.03 -0.98
N PHE A 147 28.15 -3.93 -0.23
CA PHE A 147 28.63 -2.59 -0.63
C PHE A 147 30.13 -2.53 -0.80
N GLY A 148 30.89 -3.23 0.08
CA GLY A 148 32.34 -3.28 0.06
C GLY A 148 32.95 -3.94 -1.19
N LYS A 149 32.16 -4.69 -1.97
CA LYS A 149 32.58 -5.22 -3.28
C LYS A 149 32.78 -4.10 -4.31
N PHE A 150 32.06 -2.99 -4.18
CA PHE A 150 32.13 -1.83 -5.05
C PHE A 150 33.05 -0.74 -4.48
N SER A 151 32.82 -0.35 -3.21
CA SER A 151 33.62 0.66 -2.53
C SER A 151 33.68 0.40 -1.02
N LYS A 152 34.90 0.35 -0.47
CA LYS A 152 35.09 0.29 1.00
C LYS A 152 34.55 1.55 1.70
N LYS A 153 34.63 2.69 1.03
CA LYS A 153 34.11 3.96 1.53
C LYS A 153 32.58 3.92 1.59
N ASP A 154 31.92 3.33 0.59
CA ASP A 154 30.47 3.21 0.54
C ASP A 154 29.95 2.19 1.57
N ALA A 155 30.67 1.10 1.81
CA ALA A 155 30.38 0.19 2.91
C ALA A 155 30.42 0.90 4.28
N ALA A 156 31.43 1.73 4.49
CA ALA A 156 31.53 2.54 5.70
C ALA A 156 30.43 3.61 5.78
N ALA A 157 30.03 4.20 4.63
CA ALA A 157 28.92 5.15 4.55
C ALA A 157 27.58 4.49 4.89
N TYR A 158 27.31 3.29 4.35
CA TYR A 158 26.09 2.54 4.67
C TYR A 158 25.98 2.25 6.18
N ARG A 159 27.06 1.78 6.80
CA ARG A 159 27.10 1.54 8.26
C ARG A 159 26.88 2.82 9.04
N ARG A 160 27.58 3.90 8.70
CA ARG A 160 27.40 5.20 9.36
C ARG A 160 25.97 5.71 9.27
N MET A 161 25.35 5.62 8.08
CA MET A 161 23.97 6.02 7.88
C MET A 161 22.99 5.12 8.67
N HIS A 162 23.30 3.83 8.80
CA HIS A 162 22.55 2.93 9.68
C HIS A 162 22.59 3.42 11.13
N ASP A 163 23.78 3.70 11.67
CA ASP A 163 23.95 4.13 13.05
C ASP A 163 23.28 5.49 13.30
N GLU A 164 23.38 6.42 12.34
CA GLU A 164 22.67 7.70 12.37
C GLU A 164 21.15 7.53 12.36
N ASN A 165 20.64 6.60 11.56
CA ASN A 165 19.20 6.28 11.48
C ASN A 165 18.70 5.67 12.80
N GLU A 166 19.45 4.79 13.41
CA GLU A 166 19.11 4.21 14.71
C GLU A 166 19.15 5.27 15.83
N ALA A 167 20.16 6.15 15.82
CA ALA A 167 20.28 7.23 16.80
C ALA A 167 19.10 8.21 16.73
N ILE A 168 18.61 8.55 15.54
CA ILE A 168 17.50 9.50 15.36
C ILE A 168 16.12 8.84 15.43
N ARG A 169 16.03 7.51 15.36
CA ARG A 169 14.76 6.78 15.33
C ARG A 169 13.77 7.23 16.40
N PRO A 170 14.16 7.45 17.69
CA PRO A 170 13.21 7.89 18.73
C PRO A 170 12.50 9.22 18.41
N VAL A 171 13.09 10.07 17.59
CA VAL A 171 12.47 11.33 17.15
C VAL A 171 11.28 11.06 16.22
N PHE A 172 11.37 10.02 15.41
CA PHE A 172 10.33 9.66 14.44
C PHE A 172 9.39 8.56 14.94
N ASP A 173 9.77 7.85 16.01
CA ASP A 173 8.94 6.79 16.60
C ASP A 173 7.58 7.36 17.03
N GLY A 174 6.52 6.63 16.65
CA GLY A 174 5.15 7.05 16.93
C GLY A 174 4.66 8.26 16.10
N ASN A 175 5.49 8.82 15.19
CA ASN A 175 5.01 9.86 14.30
C ASN A 175 3.85 9.34 13.44
N GLY A 176 2.78 10.13 13.39
CA GLY A 176 1.56 9.74 12.69
C GLY A 176 0.62 8.82 13.48
N LEU A 177 1.01 8.27 14.64
CA LEU A 177 0.18 7.37 15.47
C LEU A 177 -0.70 8.09 16.49
N THR A 178 -0.66 9.42 16.51
CA THR A 178 -1.50 10.27 17.34
C THR A 178 -2.09 11.39 16.47
N PRO A 179 -3.40 11.65 16.55
CA PRO A 179 -4.03 12.71 15.76
C PRO A 179 -3.45 14.08 16.14
N PRO A 180 -3.36 15.03 15.20
CA PRO A 180 -3.00 16.41 15.54
C PRO A 180 -3.89 16.97 16.66
N GLY A 181 -3.28 17.62 17.66
CA GLY A 181 -4.01 18.20 18.79
C GLY A 181 -4.41 17.23 19.91
N PHE A 182 -4.00 15.97 19.85
CA PHE A 182 -4.22 14.98 20.92
C PHE A 182 -3.06 14.87 21.91
N GLY A 183 -2.15 15.81 21.89
CA GLY A 183 -0.98 15.87 22.78
C GLY A 183 0.27 15.21 22.18
N GLY A 184 1.32 15.19 22.98
CA GLY A 184 2.63 14.72 22.53
C GLY A 184 3.47 15.83 21.87
N LYS A 185 4.78 15.62 21.84
CA LYS A 185 5.72 16.52 21.15
C LYS A 185 5.69 16.28 19.66
N SER A 186 5.67 17.32 18.87
CA SER A 186 5.84 17.22 17.42
C SER A 186 7.23 16.69 17.06
N VAL A 187 7.41 16.22 15.82
CA VAL A 187 8.76 15.86 15.32
C VAL A 187 9.71 17.05 15.42
N ALA A 188 9.22 18.26 15.14
CA ALA A 188 10.03 19.49 15.26
C ALA A 188 10.51 19.73 16.69
N ASP A 189 9.62 19.57 17.69
CA ASP A 189 10.00 19.72 19.11
C ASP A 189 11.02 18.66 19.53
N ARG A 190 10.79 17.39 19.15
CA ARG A 190 11.72 16.29 19.44
C ARG A 190 13.09 16.49 18.76
N LEU A 191 13.11 17.01 17.54
CA LEU A 191 14.35 17.38 16.85
C LEU A 191 15.07 18.53 17.57
N ALA A 192 14.35 19.54 18.05
CA ALA A 192 14.95 20.67 18.77
C ALA A 192 15.67 20.20 20.07
N GLU A 193 15.18 19.16 20.70
CA GLU A 193 15.76 18.56 21.92
C GLU A 193 16.85 17.53 21.66
N HIS A 194 16.92 16.95 20.44
CA HIS A 194 17.87 15.89 20.13
C HIS A 194 19.26 16.43 19.83
N PRO A 195 20.36 15.81 20.32
CA PRO A 195 21.74 16.29 20.09
C PRO A 195 22.07 16.48 18.61
N GLN A 196 21.58 15.64 17.72
CA GLN A 196 21.77 15.71 16.27
C GLN A 196 20.65 16.49 15.56
N GLY A 197 19.72 17.10 16.28
CA GLY A 197 18.50 17.67 15.71
C GLY A 197 18.74 18.71 14.62
N LYS A 198 19.72 19.63 14.81
CA LYS A 198 20.07 20.65 13.80
C LYS A 198 20.56 20.04 12.48
N ILE A 199 21.35 18.97 12.55
CA ILE A 199 21.84 18.25 11.37
C ILE A 199 20.67 17.59 10.65
N TRP A 200 19.76 16.97 11.40
CA TRP A 200 18.60 16.32 10.83
C TRP A 200 17.56 17.30 10.28
N GLN A 201 17.38 18.47 10.87
CA GLN A 201 16.55 19.55 10.27
C GLN A 201 17.06 19.90 8.86
N ARG A 202 18.39 20.06 8.70
CA ARG A 202 18.97 20.28 7.37
C ARG A 202 18.77 19.10 6.44
N ARG A 203 19.03 17.86 6.89
CA ARG A 203 18.85 16.65 6.08
C ARG A 203 17.40 16.48 5.61
N LEU A 204 16.42 16.79 6.46
CA LEU A 204 15.01 16.73 6.08
C LEU A 204 14.64 17.73 4.98
N ALA A 205 15.30 18.89 4.95
CA ALA A 205 15.09 19.90 3.92
C ALA A 205 15.80 19.57 2.58
N MET A 206 16.82 18.72 2.61
CA MET A 206 17.54 18.27 1.40
C MET A 206 16.68 17.29 0.59
N SER A 207 17.08 17.04 -0.65
CA SER A 207 16.57 15.97 -1.47
C SER A 207 17.24 14.63 -1.11
N GLN A 208 16.57 13.51 -1.46
CA GLN A 208 17.17 12.18 -1.37
C GLN A 208 18.48 12.11 -2.15
N TRP A 209 18.48 12.66 -3.37
CA TRP A 209 19.64 12.66 -4.25
C TRP A 209 20.85 13.40 -3.65
N GLU A 210 20.66 14.61 -3.09
CA GLU A 210 21.74 15.36 -2.48
C GLU A 210 22.44 14.56 -1.36
N ILE A 211 21.66 13.92 -0.48
CA ILE A 211 22.21 13.10 0.59
C ILE A 211 22.99 11.90 0.04
N LEU A 212 22.41 11.18 -0.94
CA LEU A 212 23.05 9.98 -1.47
C LEU A 212 24.30 10.29 -2.30
N ARG A 213 24.27 11.33 -3.14
CA ARG A 213 25.43 11.83 -3.89
C ARG A 213 26.61 12.20 -2.97
N ASP A 214 26.31 12.83 -1.84
CA ASP A 214 27.35 13.29 -0.92
C ASP A 214 27.93 12.16 -0.05
N ASN A 215 27.21 11.04 0.11
CA ASN A 215 27.62 9.91 0.95
C ASN A 215 28.23 8.74 0.17
N PHE A 216 27.84 8.50 -1.08
CA PHE A 216 28.26 7.35 -1.89
C PHE A 216 29.02 7.80 -3.13
N GLU A 217 30.12 7.12 -3.45
CA GLU A 217 30.94 7.41 -4.63
C GLU A 217 30.67 6.46 -5.81
N ASP A 218 30.20 5.23 -5.52
CA ASP A 218 29.88 4.24 -6.53
C ASP A 218 28.41 4.33 -6.97
N ASP A 219 28.16 4.19 -8.27
CA ASP A 219 26.82 4.37 -8.82
C ASP A 219 25.88 3.20 -8.53
N HIS A 220 26.41 1.96 -8.40
CA HIS A 220 25.59 0.81 -7.99
C HIS A 220 25.09 0.98 -6.56
N CYS A 221 25.97 1.50 -5.67
CA CYS A 221 25.58 1.82 -4.29
C CYS A 221 24.52 2.92 -4.24
N ARG A 222 24.65 3.98 -5.06
CA ARG A 222 23.62 5.03 -5.17
C ARG A 222 22.30 4.49 -5.73
N ALA A 223 22.37 3.67 -6.79
CA ALA A 223 21.19 3.06 -7.40
C ALA A 223 20.42 2.20 -6.38
N PHE A 224 21.15 1.38 -5.61
CA PHE A 224 20.56 0.56 -4.55
C PHE A 224 19.86 1.44 -3.50
N MET A 225 20.52 2.48 -3.01
CA MET A 225 19.99 3.36 -1.97
C MET A 225 18.79 4.20 -2.43
N MET A 226 18.74 4.60 -3.70
CA MET A 226 17.58 5.30 -4.28
C MET A 226 16.42 4.38 -4.60
N GLY A 227 16.72 3.18 -5.07
CA GLY A 227 15.71 2.25 -5.60
C GLY A 227 15.11 1.29 -4.58
N THR A 228 15.56 1.28 -3.33
CA THR A 228 15.19 0.25 -2.34
C THR A 228 14.46 0.81 -1.10
N PRO A 229 13.13 0.80 -1.06
CA PRO A 229 12.20 0.66 -2.18
C PRO A 229 12.19 1.92 -3.04
N PRO A 230 11.77 1.84 -4.29
CA PRO A 230 11.64 3.03 -5.12
C PRO A 230 10.65 4.01 -4.50
N SER A 231 10.99 5.29 -4.56
CA SER A 231 10.10 6.37 -4.12
C SER A 231 9.03 6.63 -5.17
N MET A 232 7.82 7.00 -4.73
CA MET A 232 6.76 7.49 -5.60
C MET A 232 6.93 8.99 -5.93
N SER A 233 8.06 9.58 -5.54
CA SER A 233 8.45 10.95 -5.87
C SER A 233 9.84 10.96 -6.47
N PRO A 234 10.16 11.89 -7.40
CA PRO A 234 11.50 12.06 -7.93
C PRO A 234 12.54 12.32 -6.82
N PRO A 235 13.70 11.64 -6.84
CA PRO A 235 14.68 11.74 -5.76
C PRO A 235 15.34 13.12 -5.63
N GLN A 236 15.18 14.00 -6.63
CA GLN A 236 15.69 15.38 -6.61
C GLN A 236 14.76 16.37 -5.89
N TYR A 237 13.54 15.98 -5.56
CA TYR A 237 12.60 16.89 -4.93
C TYR A 237 13.08 17.28 -3.53
N PRO A 238 13.04 18.59 -3.18
CA PRO A 238 13.40 19.05 -1.84
C PRO A 238 12.48 18.43 -0.79
N MET A 239 12.90 18.46 0.47
CA MET A 239 12.17 17.88 1.61
C MET A 239 12.01 16.34 1.55
N SER A 240 12.70 15.65 0.62
CA SER A 240 12.68 14.19 0.50
C SER A 240 13.89 13.50 1.18
N GLY A 241 14.71 14.23 1.90
CA GLY A 241 15.96 13.72 2.47
C GLY A 241 15.78 12.55 3.44
N ARG A 242 14.63 12.42 4.10
CA ARG A 242 14.32 11.23 4.91
C ARG A 242 14.30 9.95 4.08
N SER A 243 13.90 10.03 2.81
CA SER A 243 13.86 8.90 1.89
C SER A 243 15.24 8.29 1.59
N ALA A 244 16.33 9.06 1.75
CA ALA A 244 17.70 8.54 1.62
C ALA A 244 18.02 7.41 2.63
N TYR A 245 17.27 7.32 3.71
CA TYR A 245 17.41 6.28 4.74
C TYR A 245 16.42 5.12 4.58
N SER A 246 15.56 5.14 3.57
CA SER A 246 14.53 4.12 3.36
C SER A 246 15.11 2.74 3.04
N ALA A 247 16.26 2.71 2.36
CA ALA A 247 16.99 1.48 2.09
C ALA A 247 17.68 0.87 3.33
N ILE A 248 17.81 1.64 4.41
CA ILE A 248 18.45 1.19 5.65
C ILE A 248 17.41 0.49 6.52
N ARG A 249 17.29 -0.81 6.35
CA ARG A 249 16.33 -1.64 7.08
C ARG A 249 16.88 -3.04 7.34
N THR A 250 16.40 -3.64 8.41
CA THR A 250 16.74 -5.01 8.81
C THR A 250 15.51 -5.93 8.84
N SER A 251 14.37 -5.44 8.34
CA SER A 251 13.10 -6.16 8.39
C SER A 251 12.20 -5.77 7.22
N ARG A 252 11.53 -6.76 6.64
CA ARG A 252 10.48 -6.61 5.64
C ARG A 252 9.41 -7.68 5.88
N PRO A 253 8.46 -7.44 6.80
CA PRO A 253 7.43 -8.41 7.17
C PRO A 253 6.41 -8.60 6.05
N ILE A 254 6.19 -9.87 5.69
CA ILE A 254 5.23 -10.32 4.69
C ILE A 254 4.12 -11.09 5.42
N PRO A 255 2.83 -10.75 5.25
CA PRO A 255 1.76 -11.50 5.89
C PRO A 255 1.64 -12.90 5.25
N LYS A 256 1.67 -13.94 6.07
CA LYS A 256 1.51 -15.34 5.65
C LYS A 256 0.09 -15.56 5.10
N GLY A 257 -0.01 -16.15 3.94
CA GLY A 257 -1.28 -16.32 3.21
C GLY A 257 -1.69 -15.12 2.36
N GLY A 258 -0.96 -14.00 2.45
CA GLY A 258 -1.16 -12.79 1.67
C GLY A 258 -1.69 -11.59 2.45
N SER A 259 -1.60 -10.43 1.80
CA SER A 259 -1.94 -9.12 2.37
C SER A 259 -3.35 -9.06 2.94
N GLY A 260 -4.31 -9.72 2.28
CA GLY A 260 -5.72 -9.74 2.64
C GLY A 260 -6.06 -10.36 3.99
N ILE A 261 -5.15 -11.12 4.60
CA ILE A 261 -5.42 -11.74 5.91
C ILE A 261 -5.69 -10.70 7.01
N LEU A 262 -5.02 -9.54 6.94
CA LEU A 262 -5.23 -8.46 7.89
C LEU A 262 -6.66 -7.93 7.85
N THR A 263 -7.18 -7.66 6.66
CA THR A 263 -8.50 -7.06 6.49
C THR A 263 -9.63 -8.07 6.72
N GLN A 264 -9.39 -9.35 6.41
CA GLN A 264 -10.29 -10.44 6.75
C GLN A 264 -10.38 -10.65 8.26
N ALA A 265 -9.26 -10.58 8.99
CA ALA A 265 -9.24 -10.67 10.44
C ALA A 265 -10.00 -9.49 11.09
N LEU A 266 -9.80 -8.26 10.59
CA LEU A 266 -10.52 -7.08 11.05
C LEU A 266 -12.03 -7.20 10.80
N ALA A 267 -12.45 -7.69 9.64
CA ALA A 267 -13.87 -7.90 9.34
C ALA A 267 -14.50 -8.93 10.29
N LYS A 268 -13.85 -10.07 10.50
CA LYS A 268 -14.28 -11.08 11.47
C LYS A 268 -14.34 -10.54 12.90
N PHE A 269 -13.38 -9.70 13.28
CA PHE A 269 -13.38 -9.03 14.59
C PHE A 269 -14.61 -8.14 14.76
N ILE A 270 -14.94 -7.32 13.73
CA ILE A 270 -16.13 -6.45 13.74
C ILE A 270 -17.40 -7.27 13.91
N GLU A 271 -17.55 -8.36 13.16
CA GLU A 271 -18.71 -9.26 13.23
C GLU A 271 -18.81 -9.95 14.60
N ALA A 272 -17.68 -10.39 15.18
CA ALA A 272 -17.63 -10.97 16.52
C ALA A 272 -18.03 -9.97 17.63
N HIS A 273 -17.98 -8.65 17.34
CA HIS A 273 -18.38 -7.58 18.26
C HIS A 273 -19.72 -6.92 17.84
N ASN A 274 -20.65 -7.70 17.26
CA ASN A 274 -21.98 -7.28 16.84
C ASN A 274 -22.01 -6.18 15.75
N GLY A 275 -20.93 -5.98 15.01
CA GLY A 275 -20.91 -5.18 13.80
C GLY A 275 -21.37 -5.98 12.60
N VAL A 276 -21.66 -5.31 11.50
CA VAL A 276 -22.11 -5.90 10.23
C VAL A 276 -21.19 -5.44 9.11
N VAL A 277 -20.70 -6.36 8.29
CA VAL A 277 -19.87 -6.04 7.11
C VAL A 277 -20.62 -6.49 5.85
N LEU A 278 -21.00 -5.54 5.01
CA LEU A 278 -21.77 -5.78 3.79
C LEU A 278 -20.92 -5.44 2.57
N THR A 279 -20.77 -6.40 1.69
CA THR A 279 -20.13 -6.24 0.37
C THR A 279 -21.16 -5.98 -0.73
N ASN A 280 -20.71 -5.53 -1.91
CA ASN A 280 -21.58 -5.12 -3.03
C ASN A 280 -22.55 -3.99 -2.65
N LYS A 281 -22.10 -3.09 -1.78
CA LYS A 281 -22.83 -1.91 -1.31
C LYS A 281 -22.07 -0.64 -1.68
N ALA A 282 -22.26 -0.17 -2.91
CA ALA A 282 -21.63 1.03 -3.42
C ALA A 282 -22.34 2.27 -2.88
N VAL A 283 -21.73 2.98 -1.95
CA VAL A 283 -22.22 4.28 -1.47
C VAL A 283 -22.10 5.32 -2.57
N THR A 284 -23.21 6.02 -2.85
CA THR A 284 -23.31 7.02 -3.94
C THR A 284 -23.70 8.40 -3.46
N ARG A 285 -24.29 8.52 -2.27
CA ARG A 285 -24.75 9.80 -1.73
C ARG A 285 -24.71 9.82 -0.20
N LEU A 286 -24.38 10.98 0.37
CA LEU A 286 -24.57 11.25 1.79
C LEU A 286 -26.00 11.72 2.05
N ILE A 287 -26.63 11.22 3.10
CA ILE A 287 -27.91 11.71 3.59
C ILE A 287 -27.61 12.83 4.58
N VAL A 288 -27.97 14.06 4.23
CA VAL A 288 -27.79 15.23 5.10
C VAL A 288 -29.15 15.76 5.54
N GLU A 289 -29.35 15.86 6.84
CA GLU A 289 -30.58 16.34 7.46
C GLU A 289 -30.25 17.42 8.48
N ASN A 290 -30.91 18.57 8.39
CA ASN A 290 -30.67 19.73 9.25
C ASN A 290 -29.19 20.13 9.33
N GLY A 291 -28.47 20.04 8.20
CA GLY A 291 -27.03 20.36 8.10
C GLY A 291 -26.08 19.32 8.71
N LYS A 292 -26.57 18.14 9.13
CA LYS A 292 -25.79 17.05 9.71
C LYS A 292 -25.83 15.81 8.81
N CYS A 293 -24.72 15.15 8.61
CA CYS A 293 -24.68 13.84 7.96
C CYS A 293 -25.36 12.79 8.85
N ALA A 294 -26.43 12.20 8.35
CA ALA A 294 -27.29 11.26 9.07
C ALA A 294 -27.22 9.83 8.50
N GLY A 295 -26.52 9.62 7.38
CA GLY A 295 -26.41 8.30 6.76
C GLY A 295 -25.91 8.36 5.33
N VAL A 296 -26.09 7.25 4.62
CA VAL A 296 -25.68 7.10 3.22
C VAL A 296 -26.74 6.37 2.41
N GLU A 297 -26.74 6.60 1.09
CA GLU A 297 -27.48 5.83 0.10
C GLU A 297 -26.53 5.04 -0.78
N CYS A 298 -26.94 3.85 -1.17
CA CYS A 298 -26.20 2.97 -2.05
C CYS A 298 -26.81 2.90 -3.46
N ALA A 299 -26.03 2.50 -4.43
CA ALA A 299 -26.44 2.36 -5.83
C ALA A 299 -27.59 1.38 -6.05
N ASP A 300 -27.78 0.41 -5.16
CA ASP A 300 -28.89 -0.56 -5.20
C ASP A 300 -30.19 -0.04 -4.57
N GLY A 301 -30.23 1.24 -4.19
CA GLY A 301 -31.37 1.89 -3.56
C GLY A 301 -31.49 1.68 -2.04
N SER A 302 -30.61 0.86 -1.44
CA SER A 302 -30.59 0.71 0.02
C SER A 302 -30.01 1.95 0.69
N SER A 303 -30.49 2.26 1.90
CA SER A 303 -29.97 3.37 2.72
C SER A 303 -29.65 2.88 4.12
N TYR A 304 -28.64 3.50 4.74
CA TYR A 304 -28.18 3.16 6.08
C TYR A 304 -28.05 4.42 6.91
N ARG A 305 -28.66 4.41 8.10
CA ARG A 305 -28.67 5.54 9.03
C ARG A 305 -27.67 5.35 10.15
N GLY A 306 -26.85 6.40 10.40
CA GLY A 306 -25.93 6.46 11.54
C GLY A 306 -26.44 7.45 12.58
N GLU A 307 -26.94 6.96 13.70
CA GLU A 307 -27.52 7.81 14.76
C GLU A 307 -26.49 8.77 15.35
N LYS A 308 -25.21 8.33 15.43
CA LYS A 308 -24.11 9.14 15.94
C LYS A 308 -23.27 9.77 14.83
N ALA A 309 -22.83 8.96 13.84
CA ALA A 309 -21.91 9.43 12.82
C ALA A 309 -21.91 8.56 11.56
N VAL A 310 -21.36 9.14 10.49
CA VAL A 310 -20.89 8.46 9.29
C VAL A 310 -19.38 8.61 9.22
N LEU A 311 -18.66 7.50 9.00
CA LEU A 311 -17.23 7.47 8.68
C LEU A 311 -17.05 7.13 7.20
N SER A 312 -16.32 7.96 6.46
CA SER A 312 -16.00 7.70 5.06
C SER A 312 -14.53 7.34 4.87
N THR A 313 -14.24 6.44 3.92
CA THR A 313 -12.91 6.27 3.36
C THR A 313 -12.94 6.48 1.83
N ILE A 314 -13.99 7.13 1.34
CA ILE A 314 -14.09 7.52 -0.06
C ILE A 314 -13.15 8.68 -0.33
N HIS A 315 -12.46 8.67 -1.47
CA HIS A 315 -11.50 9.72 -1.82
C HIS A 315 -12.15 11.12 -1.79
N VAL A 316 -11.46 12.13 -1.28
CA VAL A 316 -12.02 13.49 -1.11
C VAL A 316 -12.53 14.09 -2.42
N LYS A 317 -11.88 13.81 -3.56
CA LYS A 317 -12.34 14.23 -4.90
C LYS A 317 -13.73 13.70 -5.27
N GLN A 318 -14.11 12.54 -4.74
CA GLN A 318 -15.41 11.92 -4.98
C GLN A 318 -16.41 12.24 -3.87
N LEU A 319 -15.91 12.33 -2.65
CA LEU A 319 -16.75 12.57 -1.47
C LEU A 319 -17.48 13.91 -1.54
N VAL A 320 -16.82 14.96 -2.07
CA VAL A 320 -17.43 16.29 -2.20
C VAL A 320 -18.62 16.35 -3.15
N ASP A 321 -18.72 15.40 -4.06
CA ASP A 321 -19.84 15.29 -5.01
C ASP A 321 -21.01 14.46 -4.45
N MET A 322 -20.85 13.86 -3.26
CA MET A 322 -21.88 13.03 -2.63
C MET A 322 -22.83 13.83 -1.73
N ALA A 323 -22.63 15.14 -1.59
CA ALA A 323 -23.50 16.07 -0.88
C ALA A 323 -23.51 17.42 -1.60
N PRO A 324 -24.50 18.30 -1.35
CA PRO A 324 -24.52 19.65 -1.90
C PRO A 324 -23.20 20.40 -1.61
N ARG A 325 -22.60 21.00 -2.64
CA ARG A 325 -21.27 21.63 -2.55
C ARG A 325 -21.19 22.76 -1.52
N GLU A 326 -22.26 23.49 -1.32
CA GLU A 326 -22.34 24.56 -0.33
C GLU A 326 -22.14 24.10 1.11
N LEU A 327 -22.34 22.82 1.41
CA LEU A 327 -22.16 22.26 2.75
C LEU A 327 -20.68 22.03 3.11
N TRP A 328 -19.80 22.00 2.12
CA TRP A 328 -18.37 21.74 2.33
C TRP A 328 -17.57 23.00 2.69
N GLY A 329 -18.08 24.19 2.32
CA GLY A 329 -17.37 25.45 2.46
C GLY A 329 -16.29 25.67 1.41
N HIS A 330 -16.01 26.96 1.12
CA HIS A 330 -15.09 27.36 0.05
C HIS A 330 -13.67 26.81 0.27
N ASP A 331 -13.10 27.00 1.46
CA ASP A 331 -11.71 26.65 1.74
C ASP A 331 -11.45 25.13 1.60
N PHE A 332 -12.42 24.29 2.00
CA PHE A 332 -12.28 22.85 1.83
C PHE A 332 -12.33 22.44 0.37
N LEU A 333 -13.27 23.03 -0.40
CA LEU A 333 -13.40 22.75 -1.83
C LEU A 333 -12.19 23.21 -2.63
N ASP A 334 -11.63 24.41 -2.33
CA ASP A 334 -10.43 24.92 -2.95
C ASP A 334 -9.25 23.96 -2.74
N GLY A 335 -9.06 23.49 -1.53
CA GLY A 335 -8.04 22.49 -1.24
C GLY A 335 -8.29 21.14 -1.95
N VAL A 336 -9.55 20.67 -2.06
CA VAL A 336 -9.88 19.48 -2.84
C VAL A 336 -9.56 19.69 -4.32
N ASP A 337 -9.85 20.88 -4.87
CA ASP A 337 -9.62 21.17 -6.28
C ASP A 337 -8.12 21.16 -6.63
N THR A 338 -7.25 21.52 -5.70
CA THR A 338 -5.78 21.48 -5.86
C THR A 338 -5.14 20.13 -5.48
N TRP A 339 -5.90 19.10 -5.14
CA TRP A 339 -5.37 17.78 -4.82
C TRP A 339 -4.70 17.12 -6.01
N GLU A 340 -3.47 16.66 -5.82
CA GLU A 340 -2.64 16.03 -6.85
C GLU A 340 -2.45 14.54 -6.58
N GLY A 341 -2.33 13.76 -7.67
CA GLY A 341 -1.91 12.36 -7.63
C GLY A 341 -0.40 12.24 -7.40
N GLU A 342 0.05 11.04 -7.12
CA GLU A 342 1.46 10.67 -7.15
C GLU A 342 1.79 9.93 -8.46
N ILE A 343 3.07 9.57 -8.63
CA ILE A 343 3.49 8.62 -9.65
C ILE A 343 2.65 7.35 -9.53
N SER A 344 2.12 6.88 -10.65
CA SER A 344 1.36 5.64 -10.71
C SER A 344 2.25 4.45 -11.11
N GLU A 345 1.65 3.31 -11.29
CA GLU A 345 2.37 2.07 -11.62
C GLU A 345 1.58 1.21 -12.61
N ILE A 346 2.29 0.49 -13.46
CA ILE A 346 1.76 -0.68 -14.16
C ILE A 346 2.16 -1.92 -13.38
N VAL A 347 1.21 -2.81 -13.14
CA VAL A 347 1.43 -4.02 -12.36
C VAL A 347 1.07 -5.23 -13.22
N ALA A 348 2.04 -6.14 -13.40
CA ALA A 348 1.80 -7.41 -14.05
C ALA A 348 1.94 -8.55 -13.02
N HIS A 349 0.92 -9.39 -12.94
CA HIS A 349 0.89 -10.61 -12.13
C HIS A 349 1.06 -11.82 -13.03
N TYR A 350 1.94 -12.75 -12.62
CA TYR A 350 2.17 -13.98 -13.35
C TYR A 350 2.04 -15.19 -12.45
N ALA A 351 1.30 -16.20 -12.90
CA ALA A 351 1.41 -17.58 -12.41
C ALA A 351 2.58 -18.23 -13.15
N SER A 352 3.52 -18.85 -12.44
CA SER A 352 4.75 -19.38 -13.02
C SER A 352 5.12 -20.76 -12.49
N LYS A 353 5.78 -21.56 -13.34
CA LYS A 353 6.37 -22.88 -12.96
C LYS A 353 7.63 -22.73 -12.12
N GLU A 354 8.33 -21.60 -12.22
CA GLU A 354 9.59 -21.35 -11.52
C GLU A 354 9.62 -19.93 -10.95
N PRO A 355 10.36 -19.69 -9.85
CA PRO A 355 10.64 -18.33 -9.40
C PRO A 355 11.67 -17.67 -10.32
N PRO A 356 11.77 -16.33 -10.35
CA PRO A 356 12.88 -15.65 -10.99
C PRO A 356 14.23 -16.14 -10.40
N LYS A 357 15.17 -16.52 -11.26
CA LYS A 357 16.53 -16.91 -10.90
C LYS A 357 17.49 -15.91 -11.52
N TYR A 358 17.99 -15.01 -10.71
CA TYR A 358 18.80 -13.89 -11.16
C TYR A 358 20.22 -14.36 -11.45
N ALA A 359 20.70 -14.10 -12.67
CA ALA A 359 22.09 -14.36 -13.05
C ALA A 359 23.01 -13.41 -12.28
N VAL A 360 24.04 -13.98 -11.63
CA VAL A 360 25.06 -13.26 -10.88
C VAL A 360 26.44 -13.70 -11.31
N SER A 361 27.46 -12.87 -11.04
CA SER A 361 28.86 -13.18 -11.37
C SER A 361 29.29 -14.55 -10.82
N GLY A 362 30.00 -15.32 -11.63
CA GLY A 362 30.46 -16.66 -11.27
C GLY A 362 29.51 -17.81 -11.66
N GLY A 363 28.42 -17.52 -12.41
CA GLY A 363 27.53 -18.55 -12.98
C GLY A 363 26.55 -19.17 -11.98
N THR A 364 26.44 -18.63 -10.78
CA THR A 364 25.41 -18.99 -9.81
C THR A 364 24.12 -18.22 -10.07
N LEU A 365 22.99 -18.76 -9.59
CA LEU A 365 21.69 -18.10 -9.69
C LEU A 365 21.18 -17.77 -8.28
N ALA A 366 20.79 -16.50 -8.07
CA ALA A 366 20.18 -16.07 -6.83
C ALA A 366 18.66 -16.13 -6.96
N VAL A 367 17.99 -16.66 -5.93
CA VAL A 367 16.53 -16.63 -5.76
C VAL A 367 16.22 -15.77 -4.55
N CYS A 368 15.35 -14.76 -4.72
CA CYS A 368 14.96 -13.85 -3.67
C CYS A 368 13.46 -13.56 -3.76
N GLU A 369 12.81 -13.35 -2.62
CA GLU A 369 11.41 -12.96 -2.57
C GLU A 369 11.18 -11.59 -3.22
N SER A 370 12.15 -10.68 -3.09
CA SER A 370 12.05 -9.33 -3.67
C SER A 370 13.34 -8.95 -4.40
N ALA A 371 13.18 -8.48 -5.63
CA ALA A 371 14.27 -7.91 -6.41
C ALA A 371 13.90 -6.55 -6.97
N ILE A 372 14.92 -5.74 -7.27
CA ILE A 372 14.75 -4.40 -7.85
C ILE A 372 15.70 -4.26 -9.03
N LEU A 373 15.18 -3.81 -10.15
CA LEU A 373 15.95 -3.54 -11.37
C LEU A 373 15.86 -2.05 -11.65
N VAL A 374 16.94 -1.31 -11.44
CA VAL A 374 16.95 0.14 -11.64
C VAL A 374 18.38 0.67 -11.78
N SER A 375 18.53 1.77 -12.49
CA SER A 375 19.75 2.59 -12.50
C SER A 375 19.52 3.95 -11.85
N SER A 376 20.59 4.56 -11.31
CA SER A 376 20.53 5.94 -10.79
C SER A 376 20.05 6.92 -11.86
N ALA A 377 20.60 6.79 -13.07
CA ALA A 377 20.26 7.64 -14.21
C ALA A 377 18.76 7.58 -14.52
N ARG A 378 18.14 6.38 -14.47
CA ARG A 378 16.72 6.21 -14.74
C ARG A 378 15.86 6.87 -13.66
N LEU A 379 16.18 6.68 -12.38
CA LEU A 379 15.44 7.32 -11.29
C LEU A 379 15.54 8.85 -11.34
N LEU A 380 16.71 9.37 -11.71
CA LEU A 380 16.90 10.82 -11.84
C LEU A 380 16.11 11.41 -13.03
N ARG A 381 15.80 10.61 -14.06
CA ARG A 381 14.96 11.06 -15.18
C ARG A 381 13.48 11.24 -14.81
N TYR A 382 13.02 10.68 -13.70
CA TYR A 382 11.62 10.78 -13.30
C TYR A 382 11.12 12.21 -13.15
N ALA A 383 11.95 13.12 -12.62
CA ALA A 383 11.60 14.54 -12.52
C ALA A 383 11.27 15.18 -13.88
N HIS A 384 11.75 14.58 -14.97
CA HIS A 384 11.44 15.00 -16.35
C HIS A 384 10.31 14.15 -16.95
N ASP A 385 10.39 12.83 -16.83
CA ASP A 385 9.52 11.90 -17.57
C ASP A 385 8.06 12.01 -17.15
N PHE A 386 7.79 12.14 -15.84
CA PHE A 386 6.42 12.21 -15.34
C PHE A 386 5.67 13.47 -15.79
N PRO A 387 6.21 14.70 -15.60
CA PRO A 387 5.52 15.91 -16.08
C PRO A 387 5.31 15.93 -17.59
N ASN A 388 6.14 15.19 -18.34
CA ASN A 388 6.04 15.08 -19.79
C ASN A 388 5.23 13.88 -20.28
N ALA A 389 4.55 13.16 -19.39
CA ALA A 389 3.73 11.98 -19.72
C ALA A 389 4.50 10.92 -20.53
N THR A 390 5.79 10.70 -20.19
CA THR A 390 6.69 9.82 -20.95
C THR A 390 6.65 8.41 -20.38
N VAL A 391 6.26 7.44 -21.19
CA VAL A 391 6.34 6.00 -20.89
C VAL A 391 7.74 5.51 -21.26
N GLY A 392 8.50 5.00 -20.25
CA GLY A 392 9.83 4.44 -20.49
C GLY A 392 9.77 2.94 -20.68
N LEU A 393 10.25 2.44 -21.82
CA LEU A 393 10.25 1.02 -22.18
C LEU A 393 11.62 0.37 -22.15
N ASP A 394 12.71 1.12 -22.34
CA ASP A 394 14.05 0.56 -22.57
C ASP A 394 14.73 0.05 -21.31
N ASP A 395 14.63 0.79 -20.20
CA ASP A 395 15.22 0.49 -18.90
C ASP A 395 14.23 0.79 -17.77
N PRO A 396 13.05 0.13 -17.75
CA PRO A 396 12.02 0.44 -16.76
C PRO A 396 12.54 0.11 -15.36
N PRO A 397 12.28 0.99 -14.37
CA PRO A 397 12.58 0.65 -12.98
C PRO A 397 11.53 -0.33 -12.50
N LEU A 398 11.96 -1.55 -12.24
CA LEU A 398 11.08 -2.63 -11.84
C LEU A 398 11.29 -3.03 -10.39
N THR A 399 10.19 -3.26 -9.69
CA THR A 399 10.17 -3.98 -8.42
C THR A 399 9.47 -5.32 -8.64
N ILE A 400 10.15 -6.40 -8.30
CA ILE A 400 9.69 -7.76 -8.50
C ILE A 400 9.45 -8.42 -7.14
N PHE A 401 8.27 -9.01 -6.95
CA PHE A 401 7.96 -9.83 -5.79
C PHE A 401 7.59 -11.23 -6.24
N CYS A 402 8.26 -12.23 -5.66
CA CYS A 402 7.93 -13.63 -5.77
C CYS A 402 7.63 -14.17 -4.38
N SER A 403 6.50 -13.74 -3.81
CA SER A 403 6.16 -14.01 -2.41
C SER A 403 6.09 -15.50 -2.06
N THR A 404 5.87 -16.37 -3.04
CA THR A 404 5.91 -17.83 -2.89
C THR A 404 7.30 -18.37 -2.54
N VAL A 405 8.38 -17.61 -2.71
CA VAL A 405 9.73 -17.97 -2.22
C VAL A 405 9.76 -17.98 -0.69
N ALA A 406 9.09 -17.03 -0.06
CA ALA A 406 8.99 -16.94 1.40
C ALA A 406 7.77 -17.67 1.95
N ASP A 407 6.65 -17.71 1.19
CA ASP A 407 5.37 -18.28 1.58
C ASP A 407 4.81 -19.20 0.48
N PRO A 408 5.24 -20.47 0.43
CA PRO A 408 4.78 -21.42 -0.59
C PRO A 408 3.27 -21.70 -0.57
N SER A 409 2.54 -21.31 0.49
CA SER A 409 1.08 -21.51 0.59
C SER A 409 0.26 -20.67 -0.40
N ARG A 410 0.92 -19.76 -1.13
CA ARG A 410 0.26 -18.83 -2.08
C ARG A 410 0.12 -19.39 -3.50
N ALA A 411 0.63 -20.60 -3.78
CA ALA A 411 0.49 -21.26 -5.08
C ALA A 411 0.42 -22.78 -4.90
N PRO A 412 -0.01 -23.54 -5.93
CA PRO A 412 0.12 -24.98 -5.95
C PRO A 412 1.58 -25.42 -5.74
N ALA A 413 1.78 -26.60 -5.18
CA ALA A 413 3.11 -27.10 -4.83
C ALA A 413 4.10 -27.00 -6.00
N GLY A 414 5.24 -26.39 -5.76
CA GLY A 414 6.29 -26.17 -6.75
C GLY A 414 6.00 -25.08 -7.80
N MET A 415 4.88 -24.37 -7.68
CA MET A 415 4.53 -23.23 -8.53
C MET A 415 4.73 -21.90 -7.80
N HIS A 416 4.72 -20.81 -8.56
CA HIS A 416 5.06 -19.49 -8.04
C HIS A 416 4.11 -18.40 -8.52
N THR A 417 3.93 -17.37 -7.67
CA THR A 417 3.31 -16.10 -8.04
C THR A 417 4.40 -15.05 -8.18
N ILE A 418 4.39 -14.34 -9.31
CA ILE A 418 5.32 -13.23 -9.56
C ILE A 418 4.49 -11.96 -9.76
N LYS A 419 4.90 -10.88 -9.12
CA LYS A 419 4.36 -9.53 -9.31
C LYS A 419 5.48 -8.62 -9.78
N VAL A 420 5.29 -7.98 -10.93
CA VAL A 420 6.21 -7.02 -11.52
C VAL A 420 5.55 -5.66 -11.51
N ILE A 421 6.19 -4.69 -10.88
CA ILE A 421 5.73 -3.30 -10.78
C ILE A 421 6.70 -2.43 -11.56
N GLY A 422 6.18 -1.63 -12.49
CA GLY A 422 6.92 -0.58 -13.18
C GLY A 422 6.27 0.77 -12.93
N LEU A 423 7.04 1.77 -12.48
CA LEU A 423 6.51 3.12 -12.24
C LEU A 423 6.20 3.81 -13.57
N GLN A 424 5.01 4.38 -13.69
CA GLN A 424 4.51 5.00 -14.91
C GLN A 424 3.63 6.23 -14.60
N PRO A 425 3.53 7.21 -15.52
CA PRO A 425 2.59 8.31 -15.38
C PRO A 425 1.15 7.81 -15.50
N TYR A 426 0.22 8.41 -14.78
CA TYR A 426 -1.22 8.17 -15.00
C TYR A 426 -1.70 8.85 -16.27
N ASP A 427 -1.43 10.15 -16.38
CA ASP A 427 -1.79 10.95 -17.55
C ASP A 427 -0.79 10.72 -18.69
N LEU A 428 -1.31 10.41 -19.86
CA LEU A 428 -0.57 10.31 -21.10
C LEU A 428 -0.91 11.49 -22.02
N LYS A 429 -0.09 11.79 -23.01
CA LYS A 429 -0.34 12.88 -23.96
C LYS A 429 -1.67 12.73 -24.68
N GLU A 430 -2.07 11.50 -24.95
CA GLU A 430 -3.34 11.10 -25.57
C GLU A 430 -4.48 10.96 -24.56
N GLY A 431 -4.21 11.26 -23.30
CA GLY A 431 -5.10 11.07 -22.15
C GLY A 431 -5.02 9.67 -21.54
N PRO A 432 -5.54 9.51 -20.29
CA PRO A 432 -5.37 8.27 -19.52
C PRO A 432 -6.03 7.05 -20.18
N LYS A 433 -7.04 7.22 -21.02
CA LYS A 433 -7.68 6.10 -21.74
C LYS A 433 -6.75 5.40 -22.74
N HIS A 434 -5.67 6.05 -23.14
CA HIS A 434 -4.68 5.43 -24.02
C HIS A 434 -3.99 4.21 -23.37
N TRP A 435 -3.98 4.12 -22.04
CA TRP A 435 -3.53 2.94 -21.32
C TRP A 435 -4.25 1.64 -21.74
N ASP A 436 -5.51 1.71 -22.15
CA ASP A 436 -6.24 0.54 -22.64
C ASP A 436 -5.61 -0.05 -23.91
N SER A 437 -4.91 0.76 -24.69
CA SER A 437 -4.27 0.36 -25.95
C SER A 437 -2.83 -0.14 -25.76
N ILE A 438 -2.09 0.40 -24.77
CA ILE A 438 -0.63 0.16 -24.67
C ILE A 438 -0.22 -0.70 -23.49
N LYS A 439 -1.10 -0.97 -22.52
CA LYS A 439 -0.72 -1.66 -21.28
C LYS A 439 -0.09 -3.05 -21.50
N ASP A 440 -0.55 -3.79 -22.49
CA ASP A 440 0.01 -5.12 -22.80
C ASP A 440 1.43 -5.00 -23.38
N GLU A 441 1.70 -4.02 -24.24
CA GLU A 441 3.02 -3.72 -24.77
C GLU A 441 4.00 -3.30 -23.67
N VAL A 442 3.55 -2.40 -22.77
CA VAL A 442 4.39 -1.95 -21.64
C VAL A 442 4.69 -3.11 -20.68
N ALA A 443 3.70 -3.96 -20.39
CA ALA A 443 3.90 -5.13 -19.53
C ALA A 443 4.84 -6.16 -20.17
N GLU A 444 4.76 -6.35 -21.49
CA GLU A 444 5.67 -7.22 -22.25
C GLU A 444 7.10 -6.66 -22.24
N ALA A 445 7.27 -5.35 -22.44
CA ALA A 445 8.58 -4.70 -22.33
C ALA A 445 9.18 -4.89 -20.94
N ASN A 446 8.38 -4.74 -19.88
CA ASN A 446 8.81 -4.99 -18.51
C ASN A 446 9.22 -6.45 -18.28
N LEU A 447 8.48 -7.42 -18.81
CA LEU A 447 8.83 -8.84 -18.71
C LEU A 447 10.12 -9.15 -19.48
N ASN A 448 10.25 -8.65 -20.71
CA ASN A 448 11.44 -8.80 -21.53
C ASN A 448 12.68 -8.18 -20.85
N TYR A 449 12.51 -7.06 -20.17
CA TYR A 449 13.59 -6.47 -19.38
C TYR A 449 13.96 -7.34 -18.17
N LEU A 450 12.99 -7.86 -17.44
CA LEU A 450 13.22 -8.80 -16.32
C LEU A 450 13.95 -10.07 -16.80
N GLN A 451 13.57 -10.61 -17.96
CA GLN A 451 14.19 -11.83 -18.53
C GLN A 451 15.69 -11.67 -18.83
N LYS A 452 16.18 -10.42 -19.06
CA LYS A 452 17.63 -10.16 -19.18
C LYS A 452 18.40 -10.50 -17.89
N PHE A 453 17.74 -10.37 -16.73
CA PHE A 453 18.31 -10.65 -15.41
C PHE A 453 17.90 -12.01 -14.86
N ALA A 454 16.76 -12.52 -15.28
CA ALA A 454 16.22 -13.83 -14.86
C ALA A 454 15.88 -14.68 -16.11
N PRO A 455 16.92 -15.20 -16.82
CA PRO A 455 16.75 -15.85 -18.13
C PRO A 455 15.96 -17.16 -18.08
N ASN A 456 15.71 -17.71 -16.87
CA ASN A 456 14.88 -18.90 -16.71
C ASN A 456 13.38 -18.62 -16.89
N LEU A 457 12.93 -17.36 -16.83
CA LEU A 457 11.53 -16.98 -17.02
C LEU A 457 11.16 -16.92 -18.50
N THR A 458 11.29 -18.02 -19.20
CA THR A 458 10.86 -18.16 -20.60
C THR A 458 9.33 -18.26 -20.70
N ASP A 459 8.75 -18.00 -21.86
CA ASP A 459 7.29 -17.98 -22.07
C ASP A 459 6.60 -19.28 -21.65
N ASP A 460 7.24 -20.45 -21.84
CA ASP A 460 6.73 -21.75 -21.41
C ASP A 460 6.67 -21.93 -19.88
N LYS A 461 7.32 -21.05 -19.12
CA LYS A 461 7.25 -21.01 -17.65
C LYS A 461 6.09 -20.17 -17.14
N ILE A 462 5.58 -19.24 -17.93
CA ILE A 462 4.46 -18.39 -17.58
C ILE A 462 3.14 -19.12 -17.89
N LEU A 463 2.37 -19.43 -16.87
CA LEU A 463 1.12 -20.18 -16.98
C LEU A 463 -0.10 -19.30 -17.20
N GLY A 464 -0.06 -18.07 -16.68
CA GLY A 464 -1.12 -17.10 -16.79
C GLY A 464 -0.64 -15.71 -16.38
N LYS A 465 -1.28 -14.67 -16.91
CA LYS A 465 -0.97 -13.27 -16.63
C LYS A 465 -2.21 -12.45 -16.34
N PHE A 466 -2.05 -11.42 -15.52
CA PHE A 466 -3.05 -10.39 -15.26
C PHE A 466 -2.36 -9.04 -15.14
N ILE A 467 -2.75 -8.09 -16.02
CA ILE A 467 -2.09 -6.79 -16.15
C ILE A 467 -3.05 -5.69 -15.68
N VAL A 468 -2.53 -4.76 -14.89
CA VAL A 468 -3.25 -3.63 -14.32
C VAL A 468 -2.48 -2.36 -14.68
N SER A 469 -3.04 -1.53 -15.54
CA SER A 469 -2.48 -0.22 -15.90
C SER A 469 -2.75 0.83 -14.82
N PRO A 470 -2.12 2.02 -14.88
CA PRO A 470 -2.47 3.15 -14.04
C PRO A 470 -3.98 3.46 -14.02
N LEU A 471 -4.62 3.44 -15.17
CA LEU A 471 -6.07 3.63 -15.29
C LEU A 471 -6.88 2.48 -14.68
N ASP A 472 -6.41 1.24 -14.83
CA ASP A 472 -7.08 0.08 -14.23
C ASP A 472 -6.96 0.08 -12.69
N ILE A 473 -5.90 0.65 -12.12
CA ILE A 473 -5.77 0.82 -10.66
C ILE A 473 -6.93 1.66 -10.13
N GLU A 474 -7.20 2.81 -10.74
CA GLU A 474 -8.32 3.67 -10.37
C GLU A 474 -9.68 2.99 -10.60
N ARG A 475 -9.88 2.34 -11.76
CA ARG A 475 -11.12 1.61 -12.05
C ARG A 475 -11.41 0.49 -11.04
N ARG A 476 -10.37 -0.20 -10.60
CA ARG A 476 -10.48 -1.27 -9.61
C ARG A 476 -10.64 -0.75 -8.18
N ASN A 477 -10.14 0.41 -7.89
CA ASN A 477 -10.26 1.07 -6.61
C ASN A 477 -10.30 2.60 -6.78
N PRO A 478 -11.50 3.20 -6.89
CA PRO A 478 -11.65 4.63 -7.11
C PRO A 478 -11.03 5.51 -6.01
N HIS A 479 -10.77 4.97 -4.80
CA HIS A 479 -9.98 5.65 -3.77
C HIS A 479 -8.52 5.87 -4.20
N MET A 480 -8.01 5.08 -5.14
CA MET A 480 -6.70 5.26 -5.77
C MET A 480 -6.83 6.21 -6.97
N TRP A 481 -7.31 7.41 -6.69
CA TRP A 481 -7.57 8.46 -7.66
C TRP A 481 -6.32 8.75 -8.50
N HIS A 482 -6.46 8.84 -9.83
CA HIS A 482 -5.37 8.94 -10.81
C HIS A 482 -4.32 7.83 -10.63
N GLY A 483 -4.76 6.61 -10.31
CA GLY A 483 -3.85 5.46 -10.13
C GLY A 483 -2.91 5.58 -8.94
N SER A 484 -3.16 6.53 -8.04
CA SER A 484 -2.34 6.86 -6.88
C SER A 484 -2.58 5.84 -5.77
N VAL A 485 -1.65 4.92 -5.55
CA VAL A 485 -1.81 3.84 -4.56
C VAL A 485 -1.84 4.33 -3.12
N HIS A 486 -1.35 5.54 -2.85
CA HIS A 486 -1.44 6.23 -1.57
C HIS A 486 -2.51 7.33 -1.54
N ALA A 487 -3.40 7.35 -2.54
CA ALA A 487 -4.51 8.30 -2.68
C ALA A 487 -4.04 9.77 -2.76
N GLY A 488 -2.94 10.04 -3.40
CA GLY A 488 -2.42 11.37 -3.65
C GLY A 488 -0.96 11.55 -3.30
N SER A 489 -0.36 12.62 -3.79
CA SER A 489 1.05 12.98 -3.62
C SER A 489 1.47 12.96 -2.16
N SER A 490 2.67 12.48 -1.90
CA SER A 490 3.33 12.51 -0.59
C SER A 490 4.23 13.74 -0.41
N GLU A 491 4.16 14.70 -1.33
CA GLU A 491 4.90 15.96 -1.25
C GLU A 491 4.45 16.79 -0.03
N PRO A 492 5.31 17.68 0.49
CA PRO A 492 5.04 18.43 1.73
C PRO A 492 3.70 19.16 1.76
N ALA A 493 3.28 19.72 0.61
CA ALA A 493 2.01 20.44 0.49
C ALA A 493 0.77 19.54 0.70
N GLN A 494 0.93 18.21 0.60
CA GLN A 494 -0.17 17.25 0.68
C GLN A 494 0.17 16.08 1.62
N SER A 495 1.02 16.31 2.61
CA SER A 495 1.47 15.30 3.58
C SER A 495 1.20 15.73 5.02
N GLY A 496 1.13 14.77 5.93
CA GLY A 496 0.99 15.04 7.35
C GLY A 496 -0.24 15.90 7.66
N ASN A 497 -0.04 17.03 8.33
CA ASN A 497 -1.12 17.94 8.73
C ASN A 497 -1.80 18.66 7.55
N MET A 498 -1.25 18.54 6.34
CA MET A 498 -1.87 19.05 5.11
C MET A 498 -2.92 18.08 4.54
N ARG A 499 -3.08 16.86 5.11
CA ARG A 499 -4.08 15.87 4.69
C ARG A 499 -5.31 15.83 5.59
N PRO A 500 -6.55 15.83 5.03
CA PRO A 500 -6.89 16.05 3.60
C PRO A 500 -6.60 17.48 3.17
N MET A 501 -6.75 18.45 4.05
CA MET A 501 -6.51 19.88 3.88
C MET A 501 -6.01 20.49 5.20
N PRO A 502 -5.27 21.59 5.19
CA PRO A 502 -5.00 22.37 6.38
C PRO A 502 -6.31 22.68 7.13
N GLY A 503 -6.33 22.40 8.43
CA GLY A 503 -7.53 22.59 9.26
C GLY A 503 -8.41 21.35 9.45
N TRP A 504 -8.30 20.34 8.54
CA TRP A 504 -9.13 19.12 8.62
C TRP A 504 -8.32 17.84 8.91
N ALA A 505 -7.07 17.95 9.31
CA ALA A 505 -6.22 16.79 9.65
C ALA A 505 -6.70 15.98 10.87
N GLN A 506 -7.76 16.43 11.55
CA GLN A 506 -8.33 15.77 12.72
C GLN A 506 -9.55 14.87 12.40
N TYR A 507 -9.64 14.38 11.17
CA TYR A 507 -10.66 13.40 10.74
C TYR A 507 -12.11 13.89 10.73
N ARG A 508 -12.44 15.06 11.30
CA ARG A 508 -13.78 15.69 11.23
C ARG A 508 -13.90 16.43 9.91
N MET A 509 -14.98 16.17 9.18
CA MET A 509 -15.23 16.85 7.91
C MET A 509 -16.06 18.12 8.10
N PRO A 510 -16.15 19.01 7.10
CA PRO A 510 -16.97 20.22 7.18
C PRO A 510 -18.44 19.96 7.53
N ILE A 511 -19.01 18.85 7.04
CA ILE A 511 -20.39 18.46 7.35
C ILE A 511 -20.43 17.81 8.74
N PRO A 512 -21.10 18.38 9.74
CA PRO A 512 -21.21 17.81 11.07
C PRO A 512 -21.69 16.35 11.04
N GLY A 513 -21.14 15.50 11.89
CA GLY A 513 -21.46 14.06 11.93
C GLY A 513 -20.76 13.21 10.86
N LEU A 514 -20.03 13.84 9.94
CA LEU A 514 -19.19 13.14 8.97
C LEU A 514 -17.75 13.14 9.43
N TYR A 515 -17.17 11.95 9.46
CA TYR A 515 -15.73 11.71 9.68
C TYR A 515 -15.11 11.08 8.45
N GLN A 516 -13.80 11.25 8.31
CA GLN A 516 -13.04 10.61 7.24
C GLN A 516 -11.79 9.92 7.77
N THR A 517 -11.47 8.79 7.17
CA THR A 517 -10.20 8.06 7.38
C THR A 517 -9.65 7.58 6.03
N GLY A 518 -8.56 6.85 6.06
CA GLY A 518 -7.94 6.33 4.85
C GLY A 518 -6.71 7.11 4.41
N ALA A 519 -6.19 6.79 3.23
CA ALA A 519 -4.95 7.37 2.74
C ALA A 519 -5.03 8.88 2.47
N CYS A 520 -6.23 9.43 2.24
CA CYS A 520 -6.46 10.87 2.10
C CYS A 520 -6.32 11.65 3.41
N THR A 521 -6.21 11.00 4.56
CA THR A 521 -6.15 11.69 5.86
C THR A 521 -4.77 11.57 6.49
N TYR A 522 -4.51 12.39 7.51
CA TYR A 522 -3.31 12.31 8.32
C TYR A 522 -3.05 10.88 8.81
N PRO A 523 -1.84 10.34 8.83
CA PRO A 523 -0.60 10.93 8.31
C PRO A 523 -0.37 10.66 6.82
N GLY A 524 -1.24 9.96 6.13
CA GLY A 524 -1.13 9.58 4.74
C GLY A 524 -1.29 8.09 4.48
N GLY A 525 -1.00 7.66 3.26
CA GLY A 525 -1.15 6.29 2.77
C GLY A 525 -0.15 5.29 3.34
N SER A 526 -0.10 4.11 2.71
CA SER A 526 0.64 2.91 3.11
C SER A 526 -0.09 2.03 4.15
N VAL A 527 0.38 0.81 4.34
CA VAL A 527 -0.21 -0.13 5.33
C VAL A 527 0.35 0.17 6.72
N THR A 528 -0.18 1.23 7.32
CA THR A 528 0.22 1.67 8.67
C THR A 528 -0.87 1.46 9.72
N GLY A 529 -2.15 1.42 9.31
CA GLY A 529 -3.29 1.46 10.22
C GLY A 529 -3.41 2.75 11.03
N ALA A 530 -2.50 3.71 10.82
CA ALA A 530 -2.45 4.96 11.58
C ALA A 530 -3.69 5.83 11.35
N PRO A 531 -4.12 6.12 10.09
CA PRO A 531 -5.35 6.87 9.87
C PRO A 531 -6.56 6.25 10.56
N GLY A 532 -6.64 4.91 10.55
CA GLY A 532 -7.77 4.21 11.16
C GLY A 532 -7.79 4.30 12.69
N ARG A 533 -6.64 4.03 13.34
CA ARG A 533 -6.54 4.13 14.80
C ARG A 533 -6.74 5.57 15.28
N ASN A 534 -6.19 6.53 14.56
CA ASN A 534 -6.34 7.95 14.89
C ASN A 534 -7.80 8.43 14.73
N ALA A 535 -8.49 8.01 13.67
CA ALA A 535 -9.92 8.31 13.52
C ALA A 535 -10.75 7.73 14.66
N ALA A 536 -10.44 6.49 15.10
CA ALA A 536 -11.07 5.90 16.27
C ALA A 536 -10.83 6.75 17.55
N MET A 537 -9.59 7.22 17.77
CA MET A 537 -9.29 8.10 18.92
C MET A 537 -10.14 9.37 18.91
N VAL A 538 -10.28 10.01 17.75
CA VAL A 538 -11.07 11.24 17.59
C VAL A 538 -12.55 10.96 17.82
N MET A 539 -13.10 9.95 17.16
CA MET A 539 -14.53 9.62 17.27
C MET A 539 -14.91 9.19 18.70
N LEU A 540 -14.10 8.35 19.34
CA LEU A 540 -14.34 7.92 20.72
C LEU A 540 -14.33 9.11 21.69
N LYS A 541 -13.37 10.04 21.53
CA LYS A 541 -13.34 11.27 22.34
C LYS A 541 -14.60 12.12 22.15
N ASP A 542 -15.06 12.28 20.91
CA ASP A 542 -16.30 13.02 20.61
C ASP A 542 -17.54 12.33 21.18
N PHE A 543 -17.51 11.01 21.36
CA PHE A 543 -18.58 10.22 21.95
C PHE A 543 -18.45 10.09 23.48
N GLY A 544 -17.47 10.75 24.11
CA GLY A 544 -17.32 10.83 25.57
C GLY A 544 -16.57 9.67 26.21
N THR A 545 -15.73 8.93 25.44
CA THR A 545 -14.85 7.87 25.97
C THR A 545 -13.44 8.01 25.37
N SER A 546 -12.52 7.14 25.73
CA SER A 546 -11.17 7.15 25.17
C SER A 546 -10.78 5.79 24.55
N LEU A 547 -9.84 5.81 23.61
CA LEU A 547 -9.32 4.57 23.03
C LEU A 547 -8.65 3.69 24.10
N GLU A 548 -7.97 4.32 25.06
CA GLU A 548 -7.31 3.60 26.16
C GLU A 548 -8.29 2.82 27.04
N GLU A 549 -9.48 3.41 27.30
CA GLU A 549 -10.56 2.71 27.99
C GLU A 549 -11.09 1.54 27.17
N VAL A 550 -11.23 1.70 25.86
CA VAL A 550 -11.71 0.66 24.95
C VAL A 550 -10.72 -0.50 24.85
N VAL A 551 -9.43 -0.20 24.77
CA VAL A 551 -8.38 -1.23 24.68
C VAL A 551 -8.31 -2.07 25.96
N LYS A 552 -8.55 -1.47 27.14
CA LYS A 552 -8.55 -2.16 28.43
C LYS A 552 -9.78 -3.06 28.65
N LYS A 553 -10.86 -2.87 27.90
CA LYS A 553 -12.01 -3.79 27.96
C LYS A 553 -11.59 -5.18 27.44
N ALA A 554 -11.88 -6.21 28.22
CA ALA A 554 -11.55 -7.60 27.90
C ALA A 554 -12.27 -8.08 26.64
#